data_f28e6ba60a1a4117ba7df0d81ac8231e
#
_entry.id   f28e6ba60a1a4117ba7df0d81ac8231e
#
_cell.length_a   1.000
_cell.length_b   1.000
_cell.length_c   1.000
_cell.angle_alpha   90.00
_cell.angle_beta   90.00
_cell.angle_gamma   90.00
#
_symmetry.space_group_name_H-M   'P 1'
#
loop_
_entity.id
_entity.type
_entity.pdbx_description
1 polymer ?
#
loop_
_entity_poly.entity_id
_entity_poly.type
_entity_poly.pdbx_seq_one_letter_code
_entity_poly.pdbx_strand_id
1 'polypeptide(L)'
;VKVFKVGRRPARHTLRTMRSAIVMHRHLTALGPPPTASQDYLTLLEHALGAVSQVGGSGPYGMYLNDQLGDCVCADTAHQVLLHTANSGTGFVVPTDDDVLALYEAVGGYVAGDPSTDRGCDETSMEEYLQNTGFCGQLSAGSGMIDPSNLDHVRWGIQLFGGVRLGIVVDEQMEQQFESKQPWVSPASPDDPNAGGHDVFAFAYDNAAQIFRVFTWGGIANVSAALMANSAFLDEVHGSVWPDFIAATGSAPNGFDLQQLLSDLPAVA
;
A
#
# COMPACT_ATOMS: atom_id res chain seq x y z
N VAL A 1 -2.09 26.16 -5.67
CA VAL A 1 -1.55 24.80 -5.78
C VAL A 1 -1.85 24.12 -4.46
N LYS A 2 -2.55 23.00 -4.49
CA LYS A 2 -2.81 22.18 -3.29
C LYS A 2 -1.51 21.42 -3.04
N VAL A 3 -0.85 21.67 -1.92
CA VAL A 3 0.36 20.94 -1.55
C VAL A 3 -0.10 19.70 -0.77
N PHE A 4 0.17 18.53 -1.28
CA PHE A 4 -0.06 17.28 -0.55
C PHE A 4 1.08 17.05 0.45
N LYS A 5 0.80 16.31 1.50
CA LYS A 5 1.82 15.97 2.48
C LYS A 5 2.52 14.66 2.09
N VAL A 6 3.81 14.65 2.30
CA VAL A 6 4.67 13.48 2.21
C VAL A 6 5.21 13.18 3.60
N GLY A 7 5.23 11.93 4.00
CA GLY A 7 5.54 11.61 5.40
C GLY A 7 6.07 10.19 5.61
N ARG A 8 6.41 9.48 4.53
CA ARG A 8 7.05 8.18 4.68
C ARG A 8 8.51 8.36 5.17
N ARG A 9 8.86 7.69 6.24
CA ARG A 9 10.25 7.58 6.71
C ARG A 9 11.02 6.58 5.84
N PRO A 10 12.35 6.70 5.76
CA PRO A 10 13.16 5.72 5.04
C PRO A 10 12.98 4.29 5.55
N ALA A 11 13.14 3.33 4.65
CA ALA A 11 13.06 1.90 4.94
C ALA A 11 13.93 1.47 6.13
N ARG A 12 13.39 0.62 6.98
CA ARG A 12 14.13 0.02 8.11
C ARG A 12 14.69 -1.34 7.71
N HIS A 13 16.00 -1.40 7.52
CA HIS A 13 16.70 -2.64 7.26
C HIS A 13 17.07 -3.35 8.58
N THR A 14 16.20 -4.20 9.06
CA THR A 14 16.42 -5.06 10.23
C THR A 14 16.71 -6.49 9.80
N LEU A 15 17.20 -7.32 10.72
CA LEU A 15 17.33 -8.77 10.44
C LEU A 15 15.98 -9.41 10.09
N ARG A 16 14.89 -8.91 10.67
CA ARG A 16 13.53 -9.37 10.37
C ARG A 16 13.13 -9.03 8.95
N THR A 17 13.29 -7.77 8.52
CA THR A 17 12.94 -7.36 7.16
C THR A 17 13.78 -8.11 6.11
N MET A 18 15.07 -8.29 6.36
CA MET A 18 15.95 -9.10 5.48
C MET A 18 15.50 -10.56 5.39
N ARG A 19 15.12 -11.19 6.51
CA ARG A 19 14.61 -12.56 6.52
C ARG A 19 13.28 -12.68 5.79
N SER A 20 12.35 -11.75 6.01
CA SER A 20 11.07 -11.75 5.31
C SER A 20 11.24 -11.58 3.80
N ALA A 21 12.19 -10.76 3.36
CA ALA A 21 12.52 -10.61 1.94
C ALA A 21 12.99 -11.93 1.30
N ILE A 22 13.83 -12.71 2.01
CA ILE A 22 14.27 -14.03 1.53
C ILE A 22 13.10 -15.01 1.43
N VAL A 23 12.21 -15.01 2.41
CA VAL A 23 11.00 -15.86 2.41
C VAL A 23 10.09 -15.50 1.25
N MET A 24 9.74 -14.21 1.11
CA MET A 24 8.90 -13.73 0.01
C MET A 24 9.52 -14.06 -1.35
N HIS A 25 10.82 -13.79 -1.53
CA HIS A 25 11.52 -14.13 -2.78
C HIS A 25 11.36 -15.61 -3.13
N ARG A 26 11.57 -16.52 -2.17
CA ARG A 26 11.47 -17.97 -2.39
C ARG A 26 10.05 -18.36 -2.81
N HIS A 27 9.04 -17.91 -2.07
CA HIS A 27 7.65 -18.28 -2.35
C HIS A 27 7.15 -17.70 -3.67
N LEU A 28 7.45 -16.43 -3.96
CA LEU A 28 7.01 -15.77 -5.19
C LEU A 28 7.71 -16.32 -6.43
N THR A 29 9.02 -16.63 -6.34
CA THR A 29 9.76 -17.28 -7.45
C THR A 29 9.16 -18.64 -7.82
N ALA A 30 8.68 -19.40 -6.84
CA ALA A 30 8.10 -20.72 -7.09
C ALA A 30 6.78 -20.67 -7.90
N LEU A 31 6.13 -19.50 -7.99
CA LEU A 31 4.88 -19.33 -8.73
C LEU A 31 5.08 -19.21 -10.26
N GLY A 32 6.29 -18.94 -10.72
CA GLY A 32 6.57 -18.64 -12.11
C GLY A 32 6.08 -17.24 -12.54
N PRO A 33 5.84 -17.01 -13.84
CA PRO A 33 5.41 -15.69 -14.31
C PRO A 33 4.01 -15.34 -13.80
N PRO A 34 3.78 -14.07 -13.40
CA PRO A 34 2.47 -13.62 -12.97
C PRO A 34 1.48 -13.54 -14.13
N PRO A 35 0.15 -13.47 -13.85
CA PRO A 35 -0.86 -13.17 -14.85
C PRO A 35 -0.55 -11.89 -15.62
N THR A 36 -1.11 -11.77 -16.83
CA THR A 36 -0.91 -10.57 -17.68
C THR A 36 -1.58 -9.31 -17.11
N ALA A 37 -2.59 -9.48 -16.28
CA ALA A 37 -3.23 -8.40 -15.51
C ALA A 37 -3.70 -8.96 -14.15
N SER A 38 -3.79 -8.10 -13.16
CA SER A 38 -4.38 -8.46 -11.86
C SER A 38 -5.88 -8.74 -11.97
N GLN A 39 -6.45 -9.42 -10.97
CA GLN A 39 -7.89 -9.49 -10.81
C GLN A 39 -8.49 -8.09 -10.58
N ASP A 40 -9.75 -7.92 -10.96
CA ASP A 40 -10.48 -6.68 -10.72
C ASP A 40 -11.05 -6.66 -9.30
N TYR A 41 -10.30 -6.09 -8.38
CA TYR A 41 -10.74 -5.85 -7.01
C TYR A 41 -11.49 -4.52 -6.85
N LEU A 42 -11.39 -3.63 -7.85
CA LEU A 42 -11.96 -2.28 -7.76
C LEU A 42 -13.47 -2.28 -7.94
N THR A 43 -14.02 -3.10 -8.83
CA THR A 43 -15.47 -3.14 -9.11
C THR A 43 -16.29 -3.40 -7.85
N LEU A 44 -15.87 -4.34 -7.00
CA LEU A 44 -16.58 -4.62 -5.74
C LEU A 44 -16.42 -3.48 -4.73
N LEU A 45 -15.23 -2.86 -4.67
CA LEU A 45 -15.02 -1.69 -3.82
C LEU A 45 -15.90 -0.51 -4.26
N GLU A 46 -15.95 -0.17 -5.55
CA GLU A 46 -16.78 0.91 -6.06
C GLU A 46 -18.28 0.65 -5.82
N HIS A 47 -18.72 -0.60 -5.95
CA HIS A 47 -20.08 -0.98 -5.61
C HIS A 47 -20.38 -0.78 -4.13
N ALA A 48 -19.49 -1.22 -3.24
CA ALA A 48 -19.64 -1.05 -1.79
C ALA A 48 -19.62 0.43 -1.38
N LEU A 49 -18.73 1.23 -1.96
CA LEU A 49 -18.64 2.68 -1.73
C LEU A 49 -19.89 3.42 -2.20
N GLY A 50 -20.55 2.95 -3.25
CA GLY A 50 -21.83 3.52 -3.71
C GLY A 50 -22.97 3.42 -2.69
N ALA A 51 -22.84 2.57 -1.68
CA ALA A 51 -23.81 2.41 -0.60
C ALA A 51 -23.51 3.23 0.66
N VAL A 52 -22.33 3.91 0.73
CA VAL A 52 -21.95 4.73 1.87
C VAL A 52 -22.02 6.21 1.54
N SER A 53 -22.36 7.03 2.55
CA SER A 53 -22.57 8.47 2.35
C SER A 53 -21.27 9.26 2.34
N GLN A 54 -20.19 8.72 2.94
CA GLN A 54 -18.92 9.42 3.09
C GLN A 54 -17.77 8.42 3.34
N VAL A 55 -16.61 8.71 2.77
CA VAL A 55 -15.33 8.10 3.07
C VAL A 55 -14.44 9.16 3.75
N GLY A 56 -13.43 8.79 4.48
CA GLY A 56 -12.59 9.72 5.24
C GLY A 56 -12.00 10.85 4.38
N GLY A 57 -12.22 12.10 4.81
CA GLY A 57 -11.76 13.30 4.12
C GLY A 57 -12.38 13.52 2.74
N SER A 58 -11.59 13.95 1.78
CA SER A 58 -12.00 14.24 0.40
C SER A 58 -11.59 13.13 -0.58
N GLY A 59 -12.21 13.13 -1.76
CA GLY A 59 -11.95 12.15 -2.81
C GLY A 59 -12.81 10.90 -2.70
N PRO A 60 -12.95 10.12 -3.79
CA PRO A 60 -13.83 8.97 -3.84
C PRO A 60 -13.38 7.79 -2.98
N TYR A 61 -12.10 7.72 -2.61
CA TYR A 61 -11.52 6.63 -1.82
C TYR A 61 -10.99 7.09 -0.46
N GLY A 62 -11.17 8.37 -0.10
CA GLY A 62 -10.75 8.94 1.18
C GLY A 62 -9.34 9.54 1.14
N MET A 63 -9.24 10.80 1.52
CA MET A 63 -7.96 11.53 1.71
C MET A 63 -7.28 11.14 3.02
N TYR A 64 -8.07 10.85 4.05
CA TYR A 64 -7.62 10.42 5.37
C TYR A 64 -6.59 11.36 6.02
N LEU A 65 -6.80 12.69 5.89
CA LEU A 65 -5.93 13.76 6.39
C LEU A 65 -4.58 13.89 5.68
N ASN A 66 -4.28 13.09 4.66
CA ASN A 66 -2.99 13.11 3.98
C ASN A 66 -2.74 14.38 3.12
N ASP A 67 -3.69 15.32 3.11
CA ASP A 67 -3.50 16.69 2.64
C ASP A 67 -3.07 17.66 3.76
N GLN A 68 -3.04 17.22 5.02
CA GLN A 68 -2.75 18.03 6.19
C GLN A 68 -1.59 17.48 7.01
N LEU A 69 -1.45 16.16 7.08
CA LEU A 69 -0.49 15.42 7.90
C LEU A 69 0.41 14.52 7.04
N GLY A 70 1.60 14.22 7.56
CA GLY A 70 2.54 13.28 6.95
C GLY A 70 2.17 11.81 7.25
N ASP A 71 0.92 11.45 7.15
CA ASP A 71 0.32 10.17 7.54
C ASP A 71 0.08 9.20 6.38
N CYS A 72 0.76 9.38 5.24
CA CYS A 72 0.53 8.59 4.03
C CYS A 72 0.54 7.06 4.27
N VAL A 73 1.40 6.55 5.16
CA VAL A 73 1.44 5.13 5.53
C VAL A 73 0.15 4.68 6.24
N CYS A 74 -0.48 5.58 6.99
CA CYS A 74 -1.75 5.31 7.66
C CYS A 74 -2.94 5.41 6.69
N ALA A 75 -2.93 6.42 5.80
CA ALA A 75 -3.93 6.58 4.75
C ALA A 75 -3.91 5.40 3.77
N ASP A 76 -2.71 4.91 3.39
CA ASP A 76 -2.56 3.69 2.62
C ASP A 76 -3.18 2.48 3.33
N THR A 77 -2.95 2.33 4.62
CA THR A 77 -3.56 1.25 5.42
C THR A 77 -5.11 1.31 5.38
N ALA A 78 -5.69 2.51 5.40
CA ALA A 78 -7.13 2.68 5.24
C ALA A 78 -7.61 2.23 3.84
N HIS A 79 -6.88 2.54 2.78
CA HIS A 79 -7.16 2.05 1.43
C HIS A 79 -7.08 0.52 1.33
N GLN A 80 -6.11 -0.10 2.01
CA GLN A 80 -6.03 -1.57 2.10
C GLN A 80 -7.28 -2.16 2.74
N VAL A 81 -7.72 -1.63 3.90
CA VAL A 81 -8.92 -2.10 4.59
C VAL A 81 -10.16 -1.94 3.73
N LEU A 82 -10.33 -0.81 3.04
CA LEU A 82 -11.44 -0.61 2.09
C LEU A 82 -11.47 -1.70 1.03
N LEU A 83 -10.34 -1.91 0.33
CA LEU A 83 -10.28 -2.87 -0.77
C LEU A 83 -10.50 -4.31 -0.28
N HIS A 84 -9.81 -4.70 0.80
CA HIS A 84 -9.86 -6.06 1.30
C HIS A 84 -11.24 -6.42 1.84
N THR A 85 -11.88 -5.55 2.64
CA THR A 85 -13.18 -5.83 3.22
C THR A 85 -14.31 -5.81 2.19
N ALA A 86 -14.21 -4.99 1.14
CA ALA A 86 -15.13 -5.02 0.02
C ALA A 86 -15.08 -6.35 -0.76
N ASN A 87 -13.91 -7.02 -0.76
CA ASN A 87 -13.67 -8.24 -1.53
C ASN A 87 -13.70 -9.53 -0.69
N SER A 88 -13.58 -9.46 0.64
CA SER A 88 -13.51 -10.64 1.52
C SER A 88 -14.86 -11.23 1.90
N GLY A 89 -15.97 -10.49 1.72
CA GLY A 89 -17.30 -10.92 2.15
C GLY A 89 -17.51 -10.94 3.67
N THR A 90 -16.54 -10.46 4.46
CA THR A 90 -16.61 -10.43 5.94
C THR A 90 -17.32 -9.19 6.49
N GLY A 91 -17.83 -8.34 5.63
CA GLY A 91 -18.47 -7.06 5.95
C GLY A 91 -17.59 -5.88 5.54
N PHE A 92 -18.18 -4.93 4.81
CA PHE A 92 -17.46 -3.76 4.31
C PHE A 92 -17.15 -2.79 5.45
N VAL A 93 -15.89 -2.44 5.60
CA VAL A 93 -15.38 -1.51 6.62
C VAL A 93 -14.88 -0.24 5.95
N VAL A 94 -15.37 0.90 6.41
CA VAL A 94 -14.95 2.23 5.95
C VAL A 94 -14.24 2.93 7.11
N PRO A 95 -12.91 3.03 7.09
CA PRO A 95 -12.18 3.80 8.08
C PRO A 95 -12.60 5.28 8.07
N THR A 96 -12.54 5.93 9.21
CA THR A 96 -12.77 7.36 9.37
C THR A 96 -11.46 8.13 9.48
N ASP A 97 -11.49 9.45 9.35
CA ASP A 97 -10.33 10.30 9.61
C ASP A 97 -9.82 10.15 11.07
N ASP A 98 -10.75 9.97 12.03
CA ASP A 98 -10.38 9.75 13.43
C ASP A 98 -9.68 8.39 13.63
N ASP A 99 -10.09 7.33 12.92
CA ASP A 99 -9.41 6.03 12.96
C ASP A 99 -7.97 6.16 12.43
N VAL A 100 -7.78 6.87 11.31
CA VAL A 100 -6.47 7.08 10.71
C VAL A 100 -5.59 7.98 11.56
N LEU A 101 -6.17 9.02 12.17
CA LEU A 101 -5.46 9.87 13.13
C LEU A 101 -4.97 9.06 14.33
N ALA A 102 -5.83 8.23 14.93
CA ALA A 102 -5.45 7.36 16.05
C ALA A 102 -4.35 6.35 15.65
N LEU A 103 -4.41 5.82 14.42
CA LEU A 103 -3.36 4.96 13.89
C LEU A 103 -2.02 5.72 13.75
N TYR A 104 -2.07 6.97 13.27
CA TYR A 104 -0.88 7.81 13.13
C TYR A 104 -0.27 8.19 14.49
N GLU A 105 -1.11 8.46 15.50
CA GLU A 105 -0.66 8.65 16.87
C GLU A 105 0.05 7.40 17.43
N ALA A 106 -0.53 6.21 17.17
CA ALA A 106 0.00 4.95 17.68
C ALA A 106 1.31 4.51 17.00
N VAL A 107 1.41 4.65 15.68
CA VAL A 107 2.56 4.14 14.90
C VAL A 107 3.59 5.24 14.60
N GLY A 108 3.13 6.43 14.22
CA GLY A 108 3.98 7.58 13.87
C GLY A 108 4.49 8.36 15.09
N GLY A 109 3.79 8.24 16.22
CA GLY A 109 4.04 9.04 17.43
C GLY A 109 3.59 10.50 17.27
N TYR A 110 2.64 10.74 16.38
CA TYR A 110 2.03 12.05 16.23
C TYR A 110 1.25 12.45 17.50
N VAL A 111 1.27 13.71 17.86
CA VAL A 111 0.48 14.27 18.96
C VAL A 111 -0.39 15.38 18.40
N ALA A 112 -1.70 15.19 18.44
CA ALA A 112 -2.65 16.16 17.90
C ALA A 112 -2.43 17.56 18.51
N GLY A 113 -2.31 18.57 17.66
CA GLY A 113 -2.03 19.95 18.06
C GLY A 113 -0.55 20.29 18.24
N ASP A 114 0.38 19.33 18.11
CA ASP A 114 1.83 19.58 18.08
C ASP A 114 2.45 19.25 16.73
N PRO A 115 2.55 20.23 15.80
CA PRO A 115 3.11 20.00 14.46
C PRO A 115 4.56 19.52 14.46
N SER A 116 5.30 19.70 15.56
CA SER A 116 6.69 19.22 15.64
C SER A 116 6.79 17.70 15.71
N THR A 117 5.68 17.02 15.99
CA THR A 117 5.56 15.56 16.03
C THR A 117 5.08 14.95 14.70
N ASP A 118 4.68 15.77 13.73
CA ASP A 118 4.31 15.34 12.37
C ASP A 118 5.56 14.96 11.58
N ARG A 119 6.06 13.74 11.79
CA ARG A 119 7.33 13.24 11.25
C ARG A 119 7.16 12.01 10.36
N GLY A 120 5.93 11.67 10.02
CA GLY A 120 5.62 10.46 9.27
C GLY A 120 5.79 9.16 10.07
N CYS A 121 5.64 8.04 9.39
CA CYS A 121 5.95 6.72 9.92
C CYS A 121 6.68 5.86 8.88
N ASP A 122 7.27 4.76 9.33
CA ASP A 122 7.88 3.77 8.45
C ASP A 122 6.94 2.58 8.25
N GLU A 123 7.03 1.97 7.08
CA GLU A 123 6.18 0.87 6.65
C GLU A 123 6.38 -0.38 7.53
N THR A 124 7.62 -0.66 7.95
CA THR A 124 7.91 -1.81 8.83
C THR A 124 7.18 -1.72 10.16
N SER A 125 7.19 -0.54 10.81
CA SER A 125 6.44 -0.32 12.05
C SER A 125 4.93 -0.47 11.86
N MET A 126 4.41 -0.04 10.71
CA MET A 126 3.01 -0.24 10.35
C MET A 126 2.69 -1.73 10.20
N GLU A 127 3.50 -2.50 9.47
CA GLU A 127 3.29 -3.93 9.30
C GLU A 127 3.35 -4.69 10.64
N GLU A 128 4.26 -4.30 11.54
CA GLU A 128 4.32 -4.83 12.91
C GLU A 128 3.05 -4.51 13.70
N TYR A 129 2.55 -3.30 13.61
CA TYR A 129 1.31 -2.89 14.27
C TYR A 129 0.10 -3.66 13.75
N LEU A 130 -0.03 -3.83 12.42
CA LEU A 130 -1.12 -4.56 11.79
C LEU A 130 -1.15 -6.04 12.18
N GLN A 131 0.00 -6.66 12.45
CA GLN A 131 0.08 -8.05 12.91
C GLN A 131 -0.23 -8.20 14.40
N ASN A 132 0.12 -7.22 15.24
CA ASN A 132 -0.03 -7.31 16.69
C ASN A 132 -1.35 -6.73 17.21
N THR A 133 -1.84 -5.66 16.59
CA THR A 133 -2.97 -4.86 17.07
C THR A 133 -4.10 -4.83 16.04
N GLY A 134 -3.75 -4.76 14.76
CA GLY A 134 -4.72 -4.60 13.68
C GLY A 134 -5.21 -3.16 13.53
N PHE A 135 -6.07 -2.96 12.54
CA PHE A 135 -6.71 -1.66 12.26
C PHE A 135 -8.16 -1.86 11.84
N CYS A 136 -9.09 -1.11 12.41
CA CYS A 136 -10.54 -1.21 12.16
C CYS A 136 -11.08 -2.65 12.25
N GLY A 137 -10.59 -3.43 13.24
CA GLY A 137 -10.98 -4.82 13.45
C GLY A 137 -10.35 -5.83 12.46
N GLN A 138 -9.46 -5.38 11.58
CA GLN A 138 -8.73 -6.23 10.64
C GLN A 138 -7.31 -6.49 11.18
N LEU A 139 -6.88 -7.75 11.14
CA LEU A 139 -5.57 -8.19 11.62
C LEU A 139 -4.82 -8.89 10.48
N SER A 140 -3.60 -8.44 10.19
CA SER A 140 -2.73 -9.14 9.23
C SER A 140 -2.16 -10.41 9.87
N ALA A 141 -2.21 -11.53 9.15
CA ALA A 141 -1.64 -12.79 9.61
C ALA A 141 -0.10 -12.85 9.43
N GLY A 142 0.46 -11.93 8.66
CA GLY A 142 1.89 -11.83 8.40
C GLY A 142 2.19 -10.80 7.33
N SER A 143 3.42 -10.36 7.25
CA SER A 143 3.88 -9.48 6.17
C SER A 143 5.33 -9.76 5.81
N GLY A 144 5.74 -9.35 4.63
CA GLY A 144 7.12 -9.46 4.22
C GLY A 144 7.50 -8.48 3.14
N MET A 145 8.78 -8.11 3.12
CA MET A 145 9.35 -7.29 2.07
C MET A 145 9.41 -8.07 0.76
N ILE A 146 9.05 -7.39 -0.32
CA ILE A 146 9.19 -7.86 -1.70
C ILE A 146 10.30 -7.05 -2.35
N ASP A 147 11.17 -7.70 -3.12
CA ASP A 147 12.25 -7.01 -3.84
C ASP A 147 11.67 -6.01 -4.85
N PRO A 148 11.84 -4.70 -4.65
CA PRO A 148 11.28 -3.67 -5.54
C PRO A 148 11.87 -3.73 -6.95
N SER A 149 13.06 -4.30 -7.12
CA SER A 149 13.69 -4.48 -8.43
C SER A 149 13.07 -5.62 -9.26
N ASN A 150 12.30 -6.52 -8.63
CA ASN A 150 11.65 -7.64 -9.28
C ASN A 150 10.14 -7.38 -9.48
N LEU A 151 9.78 -6.74 -10.58
CA LEU A 151 8.39 -6.39 -10.86
C LEU A 151 7.44 -7.59 -10.98
N ASP A 152 7.96 -8.79 -11.30
CA ASP A 152 7.09 -9.98 -11.32
C ASP A 152 6.71 -10.40 -9.89
N HIS A 153 7.61 -10.22 -8.92
CA HIS A 153 7.26 -10.40 -7.51
C HIS A 153 6.28 -9.33 -7.01
N VAL A 154 6.44 -8.08 -7.44
CA VAL A 154 5.47 -7.00 -7.12
C VAL A 154 4.09 -7.34 -7.69
N ARG A 155 4.01 -7.81 -8.95
CA ARG A 155 2.76 -8.25 -9.57
C ARG A 155 2.13 -9.44 -8.84
N TRP A 156 2.94 -10.41 -8.44
CA TRP A 156 2.45 -11.53 -7.62
C TRP A 156 1.95 -11.07 -6.25
N GLY A 157 2.62 -10.11 -5.62
CA GLY A 157 2.14 -9.50 -4.37
C GLY A 157 0.77 -8.86 -4.55
N ILE A 158 0.57 -8.07 -5.61
CA ILE A 158 -0.72 -7.49 -5.94
C ILE A 158 -1.78 -8.58 -6.18
N GLN A 159 -1.44 -9.63 -6.94
CA GLN A 159 -2.37 -10.71 -7.24
C GLN A 159 -2.77 -11.51 -5.99
N LEU A 160 -1.81 -11.88 -5.14
CA LEU A 160 -2.04 -12.75 -4.00
C LEU A 160 -2.71 -12.01 -2.84
N PHE A 161 -2.23 -10.81 -2.52
CA PHE A 161 -2.58 -10.10 -1.30
C PHE A 161 -3.62 -8.99 -1.56
N GLY A 162 -4.11 -8.83 -2.79
CA GLY A 162 -5.04 -7.77 -3.18
C GLY A 162 -4.39 -6.41 -3.36
N GLY A 163 -3.10 -6.34 -3.18
CA GLY A 163 -2.26 -5.16 -3.33
C GLY A 163 -1.01 -5.24 -2.49
N VAL A 164 -0.13 -4.28 -2.71
CA VAL A 164 1.12 -4.13 -1.96
C VAL A 164 1.33 -2.66 -1.63
N ARG A 165 1.89 -2.41 -0.47
CA ARG A 165 2.37 -1.12 -0.04
C ARG A 165 3.64 -0.78 -0.78
N LEU A 166 3.74 0.44 -1.31
CA LEU A 166 4.90 0.93 -2.05
C LEU A 166 5.48 2.18 -1.38
N GLY A 167 6.72 2.09 -0.95
CA GLY A 167 7.53 3.25 -0.60
C GLY A 167 8.13 3.88 -1.85
N ILE A 168 7.68 5.08 -2.15
CA ILE A 168 8.07 5.81 -3.35
C ILE A 168 8.59 7.21 -3.02
N VAL A 169 9.23 7.83 -3.99
CA VAL A 169 9.61 9.25 -3.94
C VAL A 169 8.75 10.03 -4.93
N VAL A 170 8.06 11.06 -4.45
CA VAL A 170 7.21 11.95 -5.25
C VAL A 170 7.74 13.37 -5.23
N ASP A 171 7.35 14.16 -6.24
CA ASP A 171 7.67 15.58 -6.38
C ASP A 171 6.42 16.39 -6.77
N GLU A 172 6.55 17.71 -6.83
CA GLU A 172 5.46 18.62 -7.21
C GLU A 172 4.91 18.31 -8.62
N GLN A 173 5.73 17.82 -9.54
CA GLN A 173 5.26 17.44 -10.87
C GLN A 173 4.30 16.26 -10.81
N MET A 174 4.59 15.26 -9.98
CA MET A 174 3.70 14.10 -9.78
C MET A 174 2.38 14.51 -9.13
N GLU A 175 2.40 15.45 -8.17
CA GLU A 175 1.18 16.03 -7.60
C GLU A 175 0.32 16.70 -8.67
N GLN A 176 0.92 17.52 -9.54
CA GLN A 176 0.23 18.17 -10.66
C GLN A 176 -0.31 17.16 -11.68
N GLN A 177 0.43 16.08 -11.96
CA GLN A 177 -0.02 14.99 -12.82
C GLN A 177 -1.22 14.27 -12.20
N PHE A 178 -1.20 14.01 -10.89
CA PHE A 178 -2.33 13.41 -10.19
C PHE A 178 -3.58 14.28 -10.30
N GLU A 179 -3.48 15.59 -10.02
CA GLU A 179 -4.61 16.55 -10.13
C GLU A 179 -5.16 16.62 -11.57
N SER A 180 -4.30 16.57 -12.56
CA SER A 180 -4.67 16.62 -13.99
C SER A 180 -5.00 15.24 -14.59
N LYS A 181 -5.01 14.16 -13.76
CA LYS A 181 -5.27 12.77 -14.16
C LYS A 181 -4.29 12.27 -15.24
N GLN A 182 -3.07 12.74 -15.21
CA GLN A 182 -1.99 12.26 -16.06
C GLN A 182 -1.23 11.13 -15.37
N PRO A 183 -0.73 10.12 -16.09
CA PRO A 183 0.06 9.06 -15.50
C PRO A 183 1.42 9.55 -15.03
N TRP A 184 1.93 8.95 -13.97
CA TRP A 184 3.31 9.12 -13.54
C TRP A 184 4.24 8.30 -14.43
N VAL A 185 5.18 8.94 -15.08
CA VAL A 185 6.06 8.32 -16.08
C VAL A 185 7.55 8.60 -15.87
N SER A 186 7.89 9.55 -15.00
CA SER A 186 9.26 9.96 -14.70
C SER A 186 9.49 9.99 -13.19
N PRO A 187 10.71 9.64 -12.71
CA PRO A 187 11.03 9.76 -11.30
C PRO A 187 11.05 11.24 -10.87
N ALA A 188 10.91 11.46 -9.56
CA ALA A 188 11.02 12.77 -8.97
C ALA A 188 12.33 13.47 -9.39
N SER A 189 12.26 14.77 -9.59
CA SER A 189 13.43 15.57 -9.89
C SER A 189 14.37 15.60 -8.67
N PRO A 190 15.66 15.27 -8.81
CA PRO A 190 16.62 15.37 -7.71
C PRO A 190 16.85 16.80 -7.22
N ASP A 191 16.45 17.79 -8.03
CA ASP A 191 16.60 19.21 -7.72
C ASP A 191 15.31 19.82 -7.13
N ASP A 192 14.22 19.04 -6.99
CA ASP A 192 13.00 19.51 -6.35
C ASP A 192 13.15 19.50 -4.83
N PRO A 193 13.15 20.69 -4.17
CA PRO A 193 13.27 20.77 -2.71
C PRO A 193 12.04 20.21 -1.97
N ASN A 194 10.92 19.98 -2.67
CA ASN A 194 9.69 19.42 -2.13
C ASN A 194 9.59 17.91 -2.37
N ALA A 195 10.53 17.32 -3.11
CA ALA A 195 10.54 15.87 -3.29
C ALA A 195 10.69 15.15 -1.93
N GLY A 196 9.86 14.14 -1.71
CA GLY A 196 9.85 13.41 -0.44
C GLY A 196 9.30 12.00 -0.53
N GLY A 197 9.54 11.23 0.54
CA GLY A 197 9.03 9.88 0.66
C GLY A 197 7.52 9.86 0.84
N HIS A 198 6.85 9.06 0.03
CA HIS A 198 5.40 8.86 0.03
C HIS A 198 5.09 7.38 0.04
N ASP A 199 3.92 7.03 0.56
CA ASP A 199 3.43 5.66 0.63
C ASP A 199 2.11 5.55 -0.13
N VAL A 200 1.99 4.52 -0.96
CA VAL A 200 0.80 4.30 -1.80
C VAL A 200 0.47 2.81 -1.90
N PHE A 201 -0.81 2.48 -2.03
CA PHE A 201 -1.27 1.11 -2.18
C PHE A 201 -1.44 0.73 -3.66
N ALA A 202 -0.54 -0.09 -4.19
CA ALA A 202 -0.67 -0.64 -5.53
C ALA A 202 -1.59 -1.86 -5.52
N PHE A 203 -2.77 -1.73 -6.14
CA PHE A 203 -3.83 -2.75 -6.11
C PHE A 203 -4.10 -3.40 -7.45
N ALA A 204 -3.56 -2.87 -8.55
CA ALA A 204 -3.77 -3.43 -9.87
C ALA A 204 -2.59 -3.19 -10.81
N TYR A 205 -2.45 -4.07 -11.80
CA TYR A 205 -1.53 -3.90 -12.92
C TYR A 205 -2.13 -4.46 -14.22
N ASP A 206 -1.66 -3.93 -15.34
CA ASP A 206 -1.95 -4.41 -16.69
C ASP A 206 -0.65 -4.39 -17.52
N ASN A 207 -0.14 -5.56 -17.87
CA ASN A 207 1.09 -5.71 -18.64
C ASN A 207 0.92 -5.30 -20.10
N ALA A 208 -0.28 -5.38 -20.68
CA ALA A 208 -0.52 -4.94 -22.05
C ALA A 208 -0.50 -3.40 -22.13
N ALA A 209 -1.08 -2.74 -21.14
CA ALA A 209 -1.05 -1.29 -21.02
C ALA A 209 0.26 -0.74 -20.40
N GLN A 210 1.10 -1.61 -19.81
CA GLN A 210 2.32 -1.23 -19.07
C GLN A 210 2.05 -0.25 -17.93
N ILE A 211 0.97 -0.50 -17.16
CA ILE A 211 0.48 0.39 -16.11
C ILE A 211 0.30 -0.39 -14.81
N PHE A 212 0.64 0.25 -13.69
CA PHE A 212 0.19 -0.07 -12.34
C PHE A 212 -0.81 1.00 -11.88
N ARG A 213 -1.74 0.61 -11.01
CA ARG A 213 -2.72 1.53 -10.41
C ARG A 213 -2.54 1.55 -8.91
N VAL A 214 -2.46 2.75 -8.36
CA VAL A 214 -2.23 2.97 -6.93
C VAL A 214 -3.29 3.88 -6.34
N PHE A 215 -3.72 3.60 -5.11
CA PHE A 215 -4.46 4.58 -4.31
C PHE A 215 -3.49 5.57 -3.70
N THR A 216 -3.83 6.84 -3.80
CA THR A 216 -3.12 7.96 -3.20
C THR A 216 -4.02 9.18 -3.13
N TRP A 217 -3.86 10.03 -2.12
CA TRP A 217 -4.54 11.34 -1.99
C TRP A 217 -6.04 11.31 -2.30
N GLY A 218 -6.72 10.27 -1.83
CA GLY A 218 -8.17 10.07 -2.01
C GLY A 218 -8.61 9.68 -3.41
N GLY A 219 -7.69 9.35 -4.31
CA GLY A 219 -7.94 8.97 -5.71
C GLY A 219 -7.07 7.80 -6.16
N ILE A 220 -6.98 7.66 -7.49
CA ILE A 220 -6.14 6.65 -8.14
C ILE A 220 -5.17 7.34 -9.09
N ALA A 221 -3.88 7.01 -8.94
CA ALA A 221 -2.86 7.35 -9.93
C ALA A 221 -2.53 6.12 -10.80
N ASN A 222 -2.19 6.39 -12.07
CA ASN A 222 -1.60 5.41 -12.97
C ASN A 222 -0.08 5.61 -12.99
N VAL A 223 0.66 4.54 -12.81
CA VAL A 223 2.13 4.54 -12.78
C VAL A 223 2.64 3.66 -13.90
N SER A 224 3.53 4.17 -14.74
CA SER A 224 4.10 3.35 -15.82
C SER A 224 4.98 2.24 -15.27
N ALA A 225 5.00 1.07 -15.92
CA ALA A 225 5.86 -0.04 -15.54
C ALA A 225 7.35 0.33 -15.62
N ALA A 226 7.72 1.25 -16.52
CA ALA A 226 9.09 1.77 -16.61
C ALA A 226 9.48 2.57 -15.37
N LEU A 227 8.56 3.38 -14.84
CA LEU A 227 8.79 4.14 -13.59
C LEU A 227 8.83 3.20 -12.37
N MET A 228 7.95 2.19 -12.31
CA MET A 228 7.99 1.16 -11.27
C MET A 228 9.33 0.40 -11.21
N ALA A 229 10.01 0.25 -12.34
CA ALA A 229 11.34 -0.38 -12.40
C ALA A 229 12.49 0.58 -12.02
N ASN A 230 12.21 1.83 -11.70
CA ASN A 230 13.23 2.83 -11.39
C ASN A 230 13.45 2.94 -9.87
N SER A 231 14.65 2.61 -9.42
CA SER A 231 15.02 2.65 -7.99
C SER A 231 15.10 4.07 -7.40
N ALA A 232 15.07 5.11 -8.20
CA ALA A 232 14.91 6.49 -7.71
C ALA A 232 13.44 6.82 -7.42
N PHE A 233 12.50 5.99 -7.87
CA PHE A 233 11.08 6.13 -7.59
C PHE A 233 10.60 5.12 -6.54
N LEU A 234 10.84 3.82 -6.76
CA LEU A 234 10.39 2.73 -5.90
C LEU A 234 11.59 2.17 -5.13
N ASP A 235 11.58 2.28 -3.81
CA ASP A 235 12.67 1.80 -2.96
C ASP A 235 12.25 0.76 -1.92
N GLU A 236 10.95 0.62 -1.66
CA GLU A 236 10.42 -0.32 -0.67
C GLU A 236 9.09 -0.91 -1.12
N VAL A 237 8.86 -2.21 -0.87
CA VAL A 237 7.59 -2.90 -1.15
C VAL A 237 7.29 -3.86 -0.02
N HIS A 238 6.06 -3.80 0.52
CA HIS A 238 5.57 -4.76 1.50
C HIS A 238 4.28 -5.44 1.04
N GLY A 239 4.22 -6.76 1.23
CA GLY A 239 3.01 -7.53 1.06
C GLY A 239 2.47 -7.98 2.43
N SER A 240 1.24 -7.59 2.75
CA SER A 240 0.54 -8.00 3.96
C SER A 240 -0.41 -9.16 3.66
N VAL A 241 -0.38 -10.20 4.47
CA VAL A 241 -1.18 -11.41 4.26
C VAL A 241 -2.52 -11.28 4.99
N TRP A 242 -3.60 -11.28 4.22
CA TRP A 242 -4.98 -11.24 4.70
C TRP A 242 -5.70 -12.54 4.31
N PRO A 243 -5.76 -13.54 5.21
CA PRO A 243 -6.27 -14.88 4.87
C PRO A 243 -7.70 -14.88 4.34
N ASP A 244 -8.58 -14.06 4.91
CA ASP A 244 -9.98 -13.97 4.50
C ASP A 244 -10.12 -13.43 3.07
N PHE A 245 -9.32 -12.44 2.72
CA PHE A 245 -9.25 -11.91 1.35
C PHE A 245 -8.80 -12.99 0.36
N ILE A 246 -7.70 -13.70 0.66
CA ILE A 246 -7.16 -14.75 -0.21
C ILE A 246 -8.18 -15.88 -0.38
N ALA A 247 -8.84 -16.29 0.70
CA ALA A 247 -9.85 -17.34 0.67
C ALA A 247 -11.10 -16.93 -0.15
N ALA A 248 -11.57 -15.69 0.01
CA ALA A 248 -12.76 -15.20 -0.66
C ALA A 248 -12.55 -14.96 -2.16
N THR A 249 -11.40 -14.40 -2.54
CA THR A 249 -11.10 -14.03 -3.92
C THR A 249 -10.57 -15.17 -4.76
N GLY A 250 -10.06 -16.24 -4.13
CA GLY A 250 -9.33 -17.30 -4.83
C GLY A 250 -8.08 -16.77 -5.56
N SER A 251 -7.48 -15.70 -5.05
CA SER A 251 -6.35 -14.99 -5.67
C SER A 251 -5.07 -15.83 -5.72
N ALA A 252 -4.95 -16.83 -4.85
CA ALA A 252 -3.83 -17.76 -4.85
C ALA A 252 -3.94 -18.79 -5.98
N PRO A 253 -2.88 -19.04 -6.75
CA PRO A 253 -2.88 -20.09 -7.75
C PRO A 253 -2.97 -21.48 -7.12
N ASN A 254 -3.43 -22.47 -7.89
CA ASN A 254 -3.47 -23.85 -7.43
C ASN A 254 -2.09 -24.33 -6.97
N GLY A 255 -2.04 -24.87 -5.76
CA GLY A 255 -0.80 -25.36 -5.14
C GLY A 255 -0.01 -24.31 -4.36
N PHE A 256 -0.49 -23.08 -4.26
CA PHE A 256 0.10 -22.09 -3.35
C PHE A 256 -0.21 -22.47 -1.90
N ASP A 257 0.83 -22.66 -1.10
CA ASP A 257 0.71 -23.02 0.32
C ASP A 257 0.82 -21.78 1.21
N LEU A 258 -0.33 -21.16 1.49
CA LEU A 258 -0.43 -20.01 2.37
C LEU A 258 0.05 -20.32 3.79
N GLN A 259 -0.23 -21.54 4.30
CA GLN A 259 0.17 -21.92 5.65
C GLN A 259 1.69 -22.04 5.75
N GLN A 260 2.33 -22.59 4.71
CA GLN A 260 3.77 -22.67 4.66
C GLN A 260 4.40 -21.26 4.56
N LEU A 261 3.82 -20.34 3.73
CA LEU A 261 4.29 -18.95 3.71
C LEU A 261 4.23 -18.32 5.10
N LEU A 262 3.08 -18.42 5.78
CA LEU A 262 2.91 -17.83 7.12
C LEU A 262 3.86 -18.46 8.15
N SER A 263 4.09 -19.76 8.06
CA SER A 263 5.05 -20.47 8.94
C SER A 263 6.51 -20.06 8.71
N ASP A 264 6.85 -19.69 7.48
CA ASP A 264 8.21 -19.31 7.09
C ASP A 264 8.51 -17.84 7.38
N LEU A 265 7.48 -16.98 7.40
CA LEU A 265 7.67 -15.56 7.72
C LEU A 265 8.17 -15.38 9.16
N PRO A 266 9.12 -14.46 9.38
CA PRO A 266 9.64 -14.19 10.73
C PRO A 266 8.51 -13.74 11.67
N ALA A 267 8.47 -14.33 12.87
CA ALA A 267 7.56 -13.87 13.90
C ALA A 267 7.77 -12.39 14.21
N VAL A 268 6.68 -11.69 14.54
CA VAL A 268 6.72 -10.34 15.09
C VAL A 268 7.29 -10.45 16.50
N ALA A 269 8.37 -9.71 16.80
CA ALA A 269 9.01 -9.73 18.10
C ALA A 269 8.27 -8.84 19.10
#